data_6ba872906c7a080560ec26b1af4bfa51
#
_entry.id   6ba872906c7a080560ec26b1af4bfa51
#
_cell.length_a   1.000
_cell.length_b   1.000
_cell.length_c   1.000
_cell.angle_alpha   90.00
_cell.angle_beta   90.00
_cell.angle_gamma   90.00
#
_symmetry.space_group_name_H-M   'P 1'
#
loop_
_entity.id
_entity.type
_entity.pdbx_description
1 polymer ?
#
loop_
_entity_poly.entity_id
_entity_poly.type
_entity_poly.pdbx_seq_one_letter_code
_entity_poly.pdbx_strand_id
1 'polypeptide(L)'
;SETSQQLHEYKIKIAALNAQLTIAKQAQQLWQNKVSQSPIIAENKRLLEELSQTKQALNHISTSLEQSQQLVNSSLLKQLKEAINQVLPMAINVLLAVILTPIIIKLFLYFMVAPIVSRLKPVQISKIAPPCLAPEHTGHISKHSLTVELQSTQELLLPPDYLQSFSQQAEKTTQWFLNASIPLTSWAAGLVTLVRLRSPHTETVQLASMYHPFEELVIITLPPNSSLVCKPRGLVGVIKDRHHAVHISKHWRLFSLHSWLTLQLRYLVFHGECQLIIKGSGGVVVESAQHSRLIQQNATLGFSSNLAYSNYRCETFVSYYLGKDALFNDRFQGETG
;
A
#
# COMPACT_ATOMS: atom_id res chain seq x y z
N SER A 1 -2.57 3.00 -55.98
CA SER A 1 -2.67 4.29 -55.28
C SER A 1 -3.33 4.17 -53.92
N GLU A 2 -4.47 3.45 -53.80
CA GLU A 2 -5.25 3.31 -52.55
C GLU A 2 -4.57 2.41 -51.52
N THR A 3 -3.93 1.34 -51.96
CA THR A 3 -3.14 0.43 -51.10
C THR A 3 -1.87 1.11 -50.52
N SER A 4 -1.27 2.03 -51.28
CA SER A 4 -0.11 2.80 -50.78
C SER A 4 -0.53 3.79 -49.68
N GLN A 5 -1.71 4.38 -49.76
CA GLN A 5 -2.26 5.27 -48.76
C GLN A 5 -2.62 4.49 -47.49
N GLN A 6 -3.27 3.32 -47.63
CA GLN A 6 -3.61 2.44 -46.48
C GLN A 6 -2.36 1.93 -45.77
N LEU A 7 -1.32 1.54 -46.51
CA LEU A 7 -0.05 1.13 -45.91
C LEU A 7 0.62 2.29 -45.15
N HIS A 8 0.54 3.49 -45.70
CA HIS A 8 1.07 4.67 -45.01
C HIS A 8 0.32 4.98 -43.72
N GLU A 9 -1.00 4.85 -43.72
CA GLU A 9 -1.83 5.02 -42.52
C GLU A 9 -1.55 3.95 -41.43
N TYR A 10 -1.34 2.68 -41.82
CA TYR A 10 -0.93 1.64 -40.89
C TYR A 10 0.48 1.89 -40.32
N LYS A 11 1.43 2.36 -41.14
CA LYS A 11 2.76 2.74 -40.63
C LYS A 11 2.69 3.87 -39.60
N ILE A 12 1.84 4.87 -39.82
CA ILE A 12 1.62 5.96 -38.87
C ILE A 12 0.98 5.43 -37.56
N LYS A 13 -0.04 4.55 -37.65
CA LYS A 13 -0.67 3.94 -36.49
C LYS A 13 0.31 3.08 -35.68
N ILE A 14 1.16 2.30 -36.34
CA ILE A 14 2.23 1.51 -35.70
C ILE A 14 3.27 2.42 -35.03
N ALA A 15 3.67 3.51 -35.69
CA ALA A 15 4.59 4.47 -35.12
C ALA A 15 4.01 5.16 -33.86
N ALA A 16 2.73 5.52 -33.89
CA ALA A 16 2.03 6.10 -32.74
C ALA A 16 1.92 5.11 -31.58
N LEU A 17 1.60 3.84 -31.85
CA LEU A 17 1.54 2.78 -30.84
C LEU A 17 2.93 2.51 -30.25
N ASN A 18 3.98 2.54 -31.06
CA ASN A 18 5.36 2.41 -30.59
C ASN A 18 5.77 3.54 -29.66
N ALA A 19 5.39 4.78 -29.99
CA ALA A 19 5.66 5.94 -29.15
C ALA A 19 4.93 5.81 -27.79
N GLN A 20 3.65 5.43 -27.80
CA GLN A 20 2.88 5.20 -26.57
C GLN A 20 3.45 4.07 -25.72
N LEU A 21 3.89 2.96 -26.33
CA LEU A 21 4.51 1.84 -25.61
C LEU A 21 5.85 2.25 -24.98
N THR A 22 6.63 3.09 -25.67
CA THR A 22 7.91 3.59 -25.14
C THR A 22 7.67 4.49 -23.93
N ILE A 23 6.71 5.41 -24.02
CA ILE A 23 6.31 6.27 -22.89
C ILE A 23 5.82 5.45 -21.71
N ALA A 24 4.97 4.45 -21.96
CA ALA A 24 4.44 3.57 -20.91
C ALA A 24 5.55 2.73 -20.24
N LYS A 25 6.55 2.26 -21.00
CA LYS A 25 7.71 1.54 -20.45
C LYS A 25 8.61 2.46 -19.63
N GLN A 26 8.85 3.69 -20.06
CA GLN A 26 9.61 4.69 -19.30
C GLN A 26 8.87 5.07 -18.01
N ALA A 27 7.56 5.29 -18.07
CA ALA A 27 6.73 5.54 -16.91
C ALA A 27 6.78 4.35 -15.93
N GLN A 28 6.69 3.12 -16.42
CA GLN A 28 6.81 1.91 -15.60
C GLN A 28 8.17 1.81 -14.90
N GLN A 29 9.28 2.10 -15.58
CA GLN A 29 10.61 2.10 -14.97
C GLN A 29 10.76 3.17 -13.88
N LEU A 30 10.23 4.35 -14.10
CA LEU A 30 10.21 5.43 -13.10
C LEU A 30 9.36 5.07 -11.88
N TRP A 31 8.24 4.37 -12.07
CA TRP A 31 7.38 3.91 -10.98
C TRP A 31 7.92 2.69 -10.24
N GLN A 32 8.58 1.76 -10.94
CA GLN A 32 9.22 0.60 -10.29
C GLN A 32 10.32 1.01 -9.29
N ASN A 33 11.03 2.09 -9.57
CA ASN A 33 12.02 2.64 -8.65
C ASN A 33 11.42 3.35 -7.42
N LYS A 34 10.16 3.76 -7.50
CA LYS A 34 9.49 4.51 -6.42
C LYS A 34 8.49 3.71 -5.58
N VAL A 35 7.89 2.64 -6.11
CA VAL A 35 6.77 1.94 -5.45
C VAL A 35 6.79 0.44 -5.76
N SER A 36 7.68 -0.30 -5.13
CA SER A 36 7.88 -1.74 -5.37
C SER A 36 6.76 -2.69 -4.88
N GLN A 37 5.61 -2.21 -4.39
CA GLN A 37 4.58 -3.05 -3.77
C GLN A 37 3.11 -2.68 -4.05
N SER A 38 2.80 -1.91 -5.08
CA SER A 38 1.41 -1.55 -5.37
C SER A 38 0.76 -2.54 -6.36
N PRO A 39 -0.47 -3.03 -6.11
CA PRO A 39 -1.23 -3.88 -7.05
C PRO A 39 -1.45 -3.22 -8.41
N ILE A 40 -1.42 -1.89 -8.48
CA ILE A 40 -1.49 -1.09 -9.71
C ILE A 40 -0.33 -1.42 -10.67
N ILE A 41 0.85 -1.80 -10.16
CA ILE A 41 2.01 -2.15 -10.99
C ILE A 41 1.81 -3.49 -11.70
N ALA A 42 1.20 -4.46 -11.02
CA ALA A 42 0.89 -5.76 -11.61
C ALA A 42 -0.13 -5.61 -12.75
N GLU A 43 -1.13 -4.75 -12.56
CA GLU A 43 -2.15 -4.44 -13.56
C GLU A 43 -1.56 -3.68 -14.77
N ASN A 44 -0.71 -2.70 -14.53
CA ASN A 44 -0.01 -1.98 -15.60
C ASN A 44 0.98 -2.87 -16.37
N LYS A 45 1.63 -3.83 -15.72
CA LYS A 45 2.49 -4.81 -16.38
C LYS A 45 1.69 -5.72 -17.30
N ARG A 46 0.52 -6.18 -16.84
CA ARG A 46 -0.40 -6.99 -17.65
C ARG A 46 -0.90 -6.23 -18.88
N LEU A 47 -1.30 -4.97 -18.71
CA LEU A 47 -1.70 -4.08 -19.78
C LEU A 47 -0.56 -3.85 -20.80
N LEU A 48 0.68 -3.72 -20.34
CA LEU A 48 1.86 -3.59 -21.21
C LEU A 48 2.17 -4.89 -21.96
N GLU A 49 1.98 -6.05 -21.35
CA GLU A 49 2.13 -7.35 -22.03
C GLU A 49 1.07 -7.52 -23.13
N GLU A 50 -0.19 -7.21 -22.87
CA GLU A 50 -1.27 -7.26 -23.87
C GLU A 50 -1.06 -6.26 -25.01
N LEU A 51 -0.62 -5.03 -24.71
CA LEU A 51 -0.20 -4.04 -25.71
C LEU A 51 1.01 -4.52 -26.53
N SER A 52 1.95 -5.22 -25.93
CA SER A 52 3.13 -5.76 -26.61
C SER A 52 2.75 -6.90 -27.56
N GLN A 53 1.81 -7.77 -27.18
CA GLN A 53 1.28 -8.83 -28.04
C GLN A 53 0.51 -8.26 -29.23
N THR A 54 -0.33 -7.24 -28.99
CA THR A 54 -1.06 -6.53 -30.06
C THR A 54 -0.10 -5.84 -31.03
N LYS A 55 0.99 -5.26 -30.52
CA LYS A 55 2.06 -4.68 -31.35
C LYS A 55 2.78 -5.73 -32.20
N GLN A 56 3.09 -6.90 -31.62
CA GLN A 56 3.73 -7.98 -32.39
C GLN A 56 2.83 -8.47 -33.51
N ALA A 57 1.52 -8.63 -33.24
CA ALA A 57 0.54 -9.00 -34.27
C ALA A 57 0.44 -7.95 -35.39
N LEU A 58 0.41 -6.66 -35.05
CA LEU A 58 0.42 -5.56 -36.02
C LEU A 58 1.70 -5.49 -36.85
N ASN A 59 2.86 -5.69 -36.24
CA ASN A 59 4.14 -5.73 -36.95
C ASN A 59 4.22 -6.94 -37.90
N HIS A 60 3.71 -8.09 -37.49
CA HIS A 60 3.64 -9.28 -38.35
C HIS A 60 2.75 -9.04 -39.58
N ILE A 61 1.62 -8.35 -39.37
CA ILE A 61 0.70 -7.96 -40.46
C ILE A 61 1.38 -6.96 -41.39
N SER A 62 2.10 -5.96 -40.87
CA SER A 62 2.79 -4.96 -41.69
C SER A 62 3.93 -5.55 -42.53
N THR A 63 4.72 -6.48 -41.95
CA THR A 63 5.79 -7.16 -42.69
C THR A 63 5.23 -8.11 -43.76
N SER A 64 4.15 -8.80 -43.51
CA SER A 64 3.49 -9.62 -44.52
C SER A 64 2.86 -8.78 -45.64
N LEU A 65 2.35 -7.59 -45.33
CA LEU A 65 1.88 -6.61 -46.30
C LEU A 65 3.00 -6.07 -47.21
N GLU A 66 4.16 -5.74 -46.63
CA GLU A 66 5.33 -5.29 -47.39
C GLU A 66 5.88 -6.35 -48.34
N GLN A 67 5.98 -7.60 -47.89
CA GLN A 67 6.40 -8.73 -48.73
C GLN A 67 5.39 -9.02 -49.86
N SER A 68 4.11 -8.85 -49.61
CA SER A 68 3.06 -9.07 -50.60
C SER A 68 3.00 -7.98 -51.67
N GLN A 69 3.35 -6.74 -51.33
CA GLN A 69 3.48 -5.66 -52.33
C GLN A 69 4.62 -5.88 -53.35
N GLN A 70 5.67 -6.59 -52.95
CA GLN A 70 6.79 -6.91 -53.84
C GLN A 70 6.48 -8.09 -54.78
N LEU A 71 5.49 -8.91 -54.47
CA LEU A 71 5.14 -10.12 -55.21
C LEU A 71 3.90 -9.95 -56.09
N VAL A 72 3.40 -8.75 -56.31
CA VAL A 72 2.01 -8.55 -56.72
C VAL A 72 1.69 -8.60 -58.18
N ASN A 73 0.88 -9.56 -58.52
CA ASN A 73 -0.23 -9.50 -59.48
C ASN A 73 -1.58 -9.38 -58.71
N SER A 74 -2.51 -8.65 -59.25
CA SER A 74 -3.75 -8.12 -58.67
C SER A 74 -4.69 -9.08 -57.88
N SER A 75 -4.51 -10.38 -57.96
CA SER A 75 -5.34 -11.40 -57.24
C SER A 75 -4.97 -11.54 -55.76
N LEU A 76 -3.71 -11.32 -55.39
CA LEU A 76 -3.20 -11.42 -54.02
C LEU A 76 -3.66 -10.25 -53.14
N LEU A 77 -3.86 -9.07 -53.73
CA LEU A 77 -4.35 -7.88 -53.04
C LEU A 77 -5.77 -8.03 -52.50
N LYS A 78 -6.64 -8.77 -53.19
CA LYS A 78 -8.01 -9.05 -52.71
C LYS A 78 -8.01 -9.96 -51.48
N GLN A 79 -7.22 -11.03 -51.48
CA GLN A 79 -7.10 -11.95 -50.35
C GLN A 79 -6.50 -11.26 -49.12
N LEU A 80 -5.51 -10.36 -49.33
CA LEU A 80 -4.89 -9.59 -48.28
C LEU A 80 -5.87 -8.57 -47.65
N LYS A 81 -6.68 -7.89 -48.48
CA LYS A 81 -7.72 -6.95 -48.04
C LYS A 81 -8.82 -7.66 -47.21
N GLU A 82 -9.19 -8.88 -47.58
CA GLU A 82 -10.13 -9.69 -46.82
C GLU A 82 -9.55 -10.16 -45.47
N ALA A 83 -8.28 -10.59 -45.43
CA ALA A 83 -7.59 -10.97 -44.20
C ALA A 83 -7.45 -9.79 -43.23
N ILE A 84 -7.12 -8.60 -43.72
CA ILE A 84 -7.02 -7.38 -42.89
C ILE A 84 -8.40 -7.00 -42.36
N ASN A 85 -9.44 -7.01 -43.19
CA ASN A 85 -10.78 -6.69 -42.75
C ASN A 85 -11.32 -7.67 -41.71
N GLN A 86 -10.82 -8.90 -41.67
CA GLN A 86 -11.21 -9.92 -40.69
C GLN A 86 -10.43 -9.73 -39.35
N VAL A 87 -9.15 -9.36 -39.39
CA VAL A 87 -8.30 -9.22 -38.19
C VAL A 87 -8.45 -7.86 -37.52
N LEU A 88 -8.65 -6.80 -38.31
CA LEU A 88 -8.74 -5.42 -37.80
C LEU A 88 -9.86 -5.22 -36.76
N PRO A 89 -11.12 -5.68 -37.01
CA PRO A 89 -12.19 -5.51 -36.02
C PRO A 89 -11.91 -6.28 -34.73
N MET A 90 -11.26 -7.45 -34.82
CA MET A 90 -10.88 -8.24 -33.65
C MET A 90 -9.82 -7.49 -32.81
N ALA A 91 -8.81 -6.93 -33.46
CA ALA A 91 -7.76 -6.14 -32.78
C ALA A 91 -8.33 -4.88 -32.12
N ILE A 92 -9.26 -4.19 -32.79
CA ILE A 92 -9.95 -3.01 -32.24
C ILE A 92 -10.80 -3.41 -31.01
N ASN A 93 -11.53 -4.52 -31.07
CA ASN A 93 -12.36 -4.99 -29.97
C ASN A 93 -11.50 -5.36 -28.74
N VAL A 94 -10.36 -6.02 -28.93
CA VAL A 94 -9.42 -6.35 -27.86
C VAL A 94 -8.87 -5.08 -27.25
N LEU A 95 -8.43 -4.12 -28.04
CA LEU A 95 -7.92 -2.85 -27.56
C LEU A 95 -8.98 -2.08 -26.76
N LEU A 96 -10.21 -2.05 -27.27
CA LEU A 96 -11.33 -1.41 -26.59
C LEU A 96 -11.64 -2.09 -25.27
N ALA A 97 -11.63 -3.42 -25.22
CA ALA A 97 -11.83 -4.17 -23.99
C ALA A 97 -10.76 -3.88 -22.94
N VAL A 98 -9.49 -3.81 -23.34
CA VAL A 98 -8.36 -3.49 -22.46
C VAL A 98 -8.50 -2.09 -21.84
N ILE A 99 -8.93 -1.10 -22.61
CA ILE A 99 -9.11 0.28 -22.14
C ILE A 99 -10.37 0.41 -21.27
N LEU A 100 -11.49 -0.22 -21.66
CA LEU A 100 -12.76 -0.05 -20.95
C LEU A 100 -12.86 -0.86 -19.66
N THR A 101 -12.24 -2.04 -19.60
CA THR A 101 -12.34 -2.93 -18.44
C THR A 101 -11.91 -2.24 -17.12
N PRO A 102 -10.74 -1.61 -16.99
CA PRO A 102 -10.37 -0.94 -15.74
C PRO A 102 -11.30 0.22 -15.38
N ILE A 103 -11.84 0.93 -16.36
CA ILE A 103 -12.81 2.01 -16.13
C ILE A 103 -14.11 1.44 -15.56
N ILE A 104 -14.63 0.38 -16.16
CA ILE A 104 -15.86 -0.29 -15.73
C ILE A 104 -15.68 -0.87 -14.32
N ILE A 105 -14.53 -1.50 -14.03
CA ILE A 105 -14.23 -2.04 -12.70
C ILE A 105 -14.22 -0.93 -11.66
N LYS A 106 -13.54 0.19 -11.91
CA LYS A 106 -13.52 1.33 -10.99
C LYS A 106 -14.89 1.95 -10.76
N LEU A 107 -15.68 2.09 -11.82
CA LEU A 107 -17.08 2.54 -11.72
C LEU A 107 -17.91 1.58 -10.86
N PHE A 108 -17.82 0.28 -11.11
CA PHE A 108 -18.54 -0.73 -10.36
C PHE A 108 -18.14 -0.72 -8.87
N LEU A 109 -16.84 -0.68 -8.58
CA LEU A 109 -16.35 -0.62 -7.20
C LEU A 109 -16.86 0.62 -6.47
N TYR A 110 -16.84 1.79 -7.12
CA TYR A 110 -17.22 3.04 -6.48
C TYR A 110 -18.74 3.18 -6.31
N PHE A 111 -19.55 2.85 -7.32
CA PHE A 111 -21.00 3.08 -7.29
C PHE A 111 -21.82 1.92 -6.73
N MET A 112 -21.32 0.67 -6.85
CA MET A 112 -22.04 -0.50 -6.36
C MET A 112 -21.44 -1.04 -5.06
N VAL A 113 -20.15 -1.33 -5.03
CA VAL A 113 -19.52 -2.01 -3.90
C VAL A 113 -19.30 -1.06 -2.71
N ALA A 114 -18.78 0.15 -2.94
CA ALA A 114 -18.45 1.07 -1.87
C ALA A 114 -19.67 1.53 -1.04
N PRO A 115 -20.86 1.82 -1.60
CA PRO A 115 -22.04 2.14 -0.80
C PRO A 115 -22.50 0.97 0.09
N ILE A 116 -22.39 -0.27 -0.40
CA ILE A 116 -22.76 -1.47 0.37
C ILE A 116 -21.81 -1.60 1.58
N VAL A 117 -20.51 -1.49 1.34
CA VAL A 117 -19.49 -1.59 2.40
C VAL A 117 -19.64 -0.47 3.43
N SER A 118 -19.94 0.75 2.99
CA SER A 118 -20.12 1.91 3.89
C SER A 118 -21.36 1.79 4.81
N ARG A 119 -22.32 0.92 4.47
CA ARG A 119 -23.50 0.64 5.29
C ARG A 119 -23.32 -0.50 6.28
N LEU A 120 -22.20 -1.21 6.22
CA LEU A 120 -21.91 -2.29 7.17
C LEU A 120 -21.75 -1.72 8.57
N LYS A 121 -22.16 -2.52 9.57
CA LYS A 121 -22.07 -2.13 10.99
C LYS A 121 -20.60 -1.87 11.38
N PRO A 122 -20.33 -0.82 12.18
CA PRO A 122 -19.01 -0.58 12.75
C PRO A 122 -18.55 -1.77 13.57
N VAL A 123 -17.24 -1.99 13.60
CA VAL A 123 -16.62 -3.07 14.36
C VAL A 123 -15.85 -2.48 15.52
N GLN A 124 -16.13 -2.97 16.72
CA GLN A 124 -15.32 -2.73 17.91
C GLN A 124 -14.47 -3.96 18.17
N ILE A 125 -13.17 -3.76 18.38
CA ILE A 125 -12.22 -4.83 18.63
C ILE A 125 -12.21 -5.21 20.11
N SER A 126 -12.35 -4.23 20.99
CA SER A 126 -12.50 -4.43 22.43
C SER A 126 -13.69 -3.65 22.97
N LYS A 127 -14.42 -4.24 23.91
CA LYS A 127 -15.52 -3.55 24.63
C LYS A 127 -15.04 -2.87 25.92
N ILE A 128 -13.81 -3.14 26.33
CA ILE A 128 -13.21 -2.54 27.51
C ILE A 128 -12.72 -1.16 27.10
N ALA A 129 -13.32 -0.11 27.66
CA ALA A 129 -12.80 1.24 27.53
C ALA A 129 -11.43 1.27 28.23
N PRO A 130 -10.32 1.51 27.53
CA PRO A 130 -9.06 1.77 28.19
C PRO A 130 -9.21 3.05 29.00
N PRO A 131 -8.43 3.22 30.07
CA PRO A 131 -8.22 4.54 30.63
C PRO A 131 -7.80 5.43 29.44
N CYS A 132 -8.48 6.53 29.28
CA CYS A 132 -8.30 7.45 28.19
C CYS A 132 -6.80 7.62 27.93
N LEU A 133 -6.34 7.23 26.74
CA LEU A 133 -5.12 7.79 26.19
C LEU A 133 -5.47 9.25 25.91
N ALA A 134 -5.60 10.03 27.03
CA ALA A 134 -5.81 11.46 26.91
C ALA A 134 -4.66 11.94 26.05
N PRO A 135 -4.90 12.46 24.87
CA PRO A 135 -3.85 13.13 24.16
C PRO A 135 -3.50 14.34 25.00
N GLU A 136 -2.54 14.19 25.91
CA GLU A 136 -1.94 15.33 26.59
C GLU A 136 -1.46 16.37 25.56
N HIS A 137 -1.36 15.91 24.29
CA HIS A 137 -0.92 16.74 23.17
C HIS A 137 -1.74 16.37 21.92
N THR A 138 -2.82 17.08 21.68
CA THR A 138 -3.41 17.19 20.34
C THR A 138 -2.47 18.02 19.48
N GLY A 139 -1.72 17.37 18.59
CA GLY A 139 -0.81 18.07 17.69
C GLY A 139 0.26 17.18 17.08
N HIS A 140 1.17 17.79 16.38
CA HIS A 140 2.32 17.16 15.77
C HIS A 140 3.34 16.76 16.85
N ILE A 141 3.48 15.49 17.14
CA ILE A 141 4.31 14.96 18.22
C ILE A 141 5.53 14.18 17.73
N SER A 142 5.66 13.97 16.44
CA SER A 142 6.74 13.21 15.83
C SER A 142 7.97 14.07 15.57
N LYS A 143 9.14 13.42 15.49
CA LYS A 143 10.44 14.02 15.20
C LYS A 143 11.23 13.16 14.23
N HIS A 144 12.09 13.78 13.42
CA HIS A 144 13.02 13.06 12.52
C HIS A 144 14.05 12.24 13.29
N SER A 145 14.50 12.75 14.42
CA SER A 145 15.39 12.04 15.35
C SER A 145 14.74 12.00 16.73
N LEU A 146 14.65 10.80 17.28
CA LEU A 146 14.01 10.51 18.54
C LEU A 146 15.06 10.04 19.55
N THR A 147 15.10 10.70 20.70
CA THR A 147 15.92 10.29 21.82
C THR A 147 15.08 9.47 22.79
N VAL A 148 15.51 8.27 23.08
CA VAL A 148 14.86 7.32 23.97
C VAL A 148 15.72 7.10 25.19
N GLU A 149 15.15 7.23 26.37
CA GLU A 149 15.77 6.81 27.63
C GLU A 149 15.39 5.36 27.91
N LEU A 150 16.33 4.44 27.74
CA LEU A 150 16.13 3.02 28.00
C LEU A 150 16.52 2.71 29.44
N GLN A 151 15.58 2.29 30.27
CA GLN A 151 15.83 1.90 31.65
C GLN A 151 16.48 0.50 31.71
N SER A 152 17.18 0.22 32.81
CA SER A 152 17.87 -1.05 33.03
C SER A 152 16.91 -2.27 33.05
N THR A 153 15.66 -2.07 33.38
CA THR A 153 14.60 -3.12 33.35
C THR A 153 13.98 -3.32 31.98
N GLN A 154 14.25 -2.43 31.02
CA GLN A 154 13.62 -2.43 29.71
C GLN A 154 14.51 -3.06 28.64
N GLU A 155 13.88 -3.47 27.58
CA GLU A 155 14.55 -3.85 26.31
C GLU A 155 13.89 -3.16 25.13
N LEU A 156 14.71 -2.76 24.18
CA LEU A 156 14.29 -2.11 22.94
C LEU A 156 14.45 -3.09 21.79
N LEU A 157 13.38 -3.28 21.02
CA LEU A 157 13.33 -4.11 19.82
C LEU A 157 13.02 -3.23 18.61
N LEU A 158 13.90 -3.17 17.63
CA LEU A 158 13.72 -2.38 16.40
C LEU A 158 14.57 -2.92 15.24
N PRO A 159 14.24 -2.62 13.97
CA PRO A 159 15.13 -2.90 12.85
C PRO A 159 16.44 -2.11 12.97
N PRO A 160 17.56 -2.69 12.51
CA PRO A 160 18.89 -2.05 12.60
C PRO A 160 18.95 -0.68 11.92
N ASP A 161 18.13 -0.45 10.89
CA ASP A 161 18.09 0.76 10.06
C ASP A 161 17.63 2.03 10.82
N TYR A 162 17.05 1.86 11.99
CA TYR A 162 16.58 2.97 12.83
C TYR A 162 17.48 3.26 14.04
N LEU A 163 18.45 2.40 14.33
CA LEU A 163 19.36 2.57 15.47
C LEU A 163 20.57 3.38 15.06
N GLN A 164 20.67 4.64 15.51
CA GLN A 164 21.79 5.52 15.19
C GLN A 164 22.93 5.45 16.19
N SER A 165 22.62 5.61 17.47
CA SER A 165 23.65 5.57 18.51
C SER A 165 23.15 4.95 19.81
N PHE A 166 24.03 4.26 20.50
CA PHE A 166 23.79 3.64 21.80
C PHE A 166 25.14 3.50 22.55
N SER A 167 25.08 3.24 23.84
CA SER A 167 26.28 3.08 24.66
C SER A 167 27.05 1.80 24.33
N GLN A 168 28.37 1.82 24.43
CA GLN A 168 29.22 0.63 24.29
C GLN A 168 28.92 -0.44 25.36
N GLN A 169 28.35 -0.07 26.50
CA GLN A 169 27.98 -0.99 27.57
C GLN A 169 26.68 -1.73 27.32
N ALA A 170 25.92 -1.30 26.32
CA ALA A 170 24.66 -1.96 25.96
C ALA A 170 24.92 -3.29 25.23
N GLU A 171 24.19 -4.30 25.64
CA GLU A 171 24.17 -5.60 24.99
C GLU A 171 23.29 -5.54 23.76
N LYS A 172 23.89 -5.69 22.58
CA LYS A 172 23.20 -5.74 21.30
C LYS A 172 23.13 -7.18 20.81
N THR A 173 21.93 -7.74 20.72
CA THR A 173 21.67 -9.08 20.20
C THR A 173 20.66 -9.05 19.04
N THR A 174 20.58 -10.12 18.26
CA THR A 174 19.62 -10.21 17.15
C THR A 174 18.44 -11.07 17.56
N GLN A 175 17.23 -10.55 17.31
CA GLN A 175 15.98 -11.28 17.45
C GLN A 175 15.30 -11.40 16.08
N TRP A 176 15.03 -12.63 15.64
CA TRP A 176 14.51 -12.89 14.31
C TRP A 176 13.09 -12.37 14.07
N PHE A 177 12.23 -12.43 15.08
CA PHE A 177 10.83 -12.00 14.99
C PHE A 177 10.45 -11.15 16.20
N LEU A 178 9.52 -10.23 16.04
CA LEU A 178 8.98 -9.45 17.15
C LEU A 178 8.42 -10.37 18.25
N ASN A 179 7.67 -11.40 17.83
CA ASN A 179 7.18 -12.44 18.71
C ASN A 179 7.21 -13.79 18.00
N ALA A 180 7.83 -14.78 18.62
CA ALA A 180 7.97 -16.14 18.07
C ALA A 180 6.62 -16.86 17.87
N SER A 181 5.57 -16.48 18.60
CA SER A 181 4.21 -17.03 18.42
C SER A 181 3.50 -16.53 17.16
N ILE A 182 4.03 -15.48 16.49
CA ILE A 182 3.44 -14.86 15.32
C ILE A 182 4.47 -14.59 14.20
N PRO A 183 5.22 -15.59 13.73
CA PRO A 183 6.32 -15.38 12.81
C PRO A 183 5.87 -14.81 11.47
N LEU A 184 4.77 -15.32 10.88
CA LEU A 184 4.22 -14.82 9.62
C LEU A 184 3.73 -13.37 9.72
N THR A 185 3.24 -12.95 10.90
CA THR A 185 2.81 -11.55 11.10
C THR A 185 3.99 -10.62 11.22
N SER A 186 5.01 -11.05 11.97
CA SER A 186 6.25 -10.31 12.10
C SER A 186 6.91 -10.11 10.72
N TRP A 187 6.93 -11.16 9.91
CA TRP A 187 7.44 -11.08 8.54
C TRP A 187 6.61 -10.14 7.66
N ALA A 188 5.29 -10.28 7.65
CA ALA A 188 4.40 -9.41 6.86
C ALA A 188 4.42 -7.95 7.30
N ALA A 189 4.78 -7.67 8.55
CA ALA A 189 4.96 -6.35 9.10
C ALA A 189 6.35 -5.74 8.82
N GLY A 190 7.29 -6.53 8.26
CA GLY A 190 8.69 -6.13 8.12
C GLY A 190 9.47 -6.12 9.45
N LEU A 191 8.91 -6.72 10.51
CA LEU A 191 9.51 -6.80 11.84
C LEU A 191 10.29 -8.11 11.99
N VAL A 192 11.29 -8.27 11.14
CA VAL A 192 12.21 -9.40 11.11
C VAL A 192 13.64 -8.91 11.29
N THR A 193 14.50 -9.76 11.82
CA THR A 193 15.92 -9.43 12.04
C THR A 193 16.10 -8.18 12.89
N LEU A 194 15.34 -8.12 13.99
CA LEU A 194 15.36 -6.97 14.90
C LEU A 194 16.62 -6.98 15.76
N VAL A 195 17.11 -5.79 16.04
CA VAL A 195 18.09 -5.55 17.09
C VAL A 195 17.32 -5.56 18.42
N ARG A 196 17.79 -6.39 19.34
CA ARG A 196 17.45 -6.33 20.75
C ARG A 196 18.55 -5.62 21.51
N LEU A 197 18.23 -4.46 22.06
CA LEU A 197 19.14 -3.66 22.87
C LEU A 197 18.74 -3.73 24.33
N ARG A 198 19.71 -4.03 25.19
CA ARG A 198 19.57 -4.08 26.65
C ARG A 198 20.72 -3.31 27.27
N SER A 199 20.45 -2.54 28.31
CA SER A 199 21.50 -1.86 29.06
C SER A 199 21.46 -2.26 30.54
N PRO A 200 22.61 -2.38 31.19
CA PRO A 200 22.67 -2.58 32.63
C PRO A 200 22.29 -1.31 33.42
N HIS A 201 22.39 -0.16 32.79
CA HIS A 201 22.08 1.16 33.38
C HIS A 201 21.08 1.90 32.49
N THR A 202 20.46 2.94 33.05
CA THR A 202 19.66 3.86 32.24
C THR A 202 20.57 4.55 31.22
N GLU A 203 20.21 4.44 29.95
CA GLU A 203 20.99 5.05 28.86
C GLU A 203 20.12 5.74 27.84
N THR A 204 20.75 6.65 27.10
CA THR A 204 20.11 7.39 26.02
C THR A 204 20.46 6.75 24.69
N VAL A 205 19.42 6.38 23.93
CA VAL A 205 19.51 5.77 22.61
C VAL A 205 18.96 6.76 21.58
N GLN A 206 19.70 6.98 20.48
CA GLN A 206 19.25 7.83 19.39
C GLN A 206 18.68 6.96 18.26
N LEU A 207 17.48 7.32 17.85
CA LEU A 207 16.73 6.64 16.78
C LEU A 207 16.40 7.62 15.67
N ALA A 208 16.66 7.24 14.42
CA ALA A 208 16.17 7.94 13.24
C ALA A 208 16.23 7.00 12.03
N SER A 209 15.46 7.29 10.99
CA SER A 209 15.52 6.54 9.75
C SER A 209 16.81 6.81 8.99
N MET A 210 17.55 5.77 8.59
CA MET A 210 18.78 5.94 7.80
C MET A 210 18.49 6.18 6.32
N TYR A 211 17.41 5.63 5.81
CA TYR A 211 17.13 5.62 4.36
C TYR A 211 16.00 6.57 3.93
N HIS A 212 15.18 7.03 4.86
CA HIS A 212 14.00 7.82 4.56
C HIS A 212 14.02 9.16 5.32
N PRO A 213 14.56 10.22 4.72
CA PRO A 213 14.74 11.50 5.42
C PRO A 213 13.43 12.20 5.81
N PHE A 214 12.32 11.84 5.18
CA PHE A 214 10.99 12.40 5.48
C PHE A 214 10.18 11.58 6.49
N GLU A 215 10.74 10.47 6.98
CA GLU A 215 10.10 9.70 8.05
C GLU A 215 10.34 10.38 9.38
N GLU A 216 9.27 10.53 10.14
CA GLU A 216 9.29 11.01 11.51
C GLU A 216 8.84 9.89 12.45
N LEU A 217 9.44 9.86 13.62
CA LEU A 217 9.20 8.86 14.65
C LEU A 217 8.47 9.46 15.84
N VAL A 218 7.61 8.65 16.45
CA VAL A 218 6.92 8.99 17.69
C VAL A 218 6.90 7.79 18.64
N ILE A 219 6.94 8.07 19.94
CA ILE A 219 6.70 7.06 20.98
C ILE A 219 5.24 7.20 21.45
N ILE A 220 4.52 6.10 21.43
CA ILE A 220 3.19 6.01 22.04
C ILE A 220 3.30 5.05 23.22
N THR A 221 3.10 5.57 24.41
CA THR A 221 3.11 4.79 25.65
C THR A 221 1.71 4.23 25.92
N LEU A 222 1.63 2.92 26.03
CA LEU A 222 0.41 2.22 26.37
C LEU A 222 0.34 2.01 27.89
N PRO A 223 -0.66 2.58 28.59
CA PRO A 223 -0.89 2.31 29.99
C PRO A 223 -1.42 0.88 30.22
N PRO A 224 -1.37 0.37 31.46
CA PRO A 224 -1.95 -0.91 31.81
C PRO A 224 -3.44 -0.96 31.43
N ASN A 225 -3.89 -2.13 30.96
CA ASN A 225 -5.25 -2.37 30.49
C ASN A 225 -5.68 -1.59 29.22
N SER A 226 -4.76 -0.90 28.56
CA SER A 226 -5.03 -0.29 27.26
C SER A 226 -4.70 -1.22 26.11
N SER A 227 -5.26 -0.93 24.95
CA SER A 227 -4.98 -1.67 23.72
C SER A 227 -4.97 -0.75 22.53
N LEU A 228 -3.93 -0.87 21.72
CA LEU A 228 -3.77 -0.11 20.49
C LEU A 228 -3.74 -1.04 19.29
N VAL A 229 -4.53 -0.72 18.30
CA VAL A 229 -4.52 -1.37 17.01
C VAL A 229 -3.54 -0.62 16.11
N CYS A 230 -2.50 -1.30 15.63
CA CYS A 230 -1.51 -0.72 14.72
C CYS A 230 -1.60 -1.37 13.34
N LYS A 231 -1.42 -0.54 12.31
CA LYS A 231 -1.11 -1.04 10.97
C LYS A 231 0.34 -1.52 10.95
N PRO A 232 0.62 -2.72 10.44
CA PRO A 232 1.96 -3.31 10.51
C PRO A 232 3.07 -2.41 9.93
N ARG A 233 2.78 -1.69 8.85
CA ARG A 233 3.76 -0.82 8.18
C ARG A 233 4.14 0.45 8.92
N GLY A 234 3.31 0.88 9.88
CA GLY A 234 3.58 2.05 10.71
C GLY A 234 4.44 1.75 11.93
N LEU A 235 4.53 0.48 12.34
CA LEU A 235 5.29 0.09 13.52
C LEU A 235 6.76 -0.11 13.18
N VAL A 236 7.63 0.58 13.90
CA VAL A 236 9.09 0.47 13.78
C VAL A 236 9.64 -0.43 14.88
N GLY A 237 9.23 -0.20 16.14
CA GLY A 237 9.81 -0.94 17.25
C GLY A 237 8.96 -0.92 18.49
N VAL A 238 9.40 -1.66 19.50
CA VAL A 238 8.73 -1.78 20.78
C VAL A 238 9.75 -1.69 21.90
N ILE A 239 9.44 -0.87 22.91
CA ILE A 239 10.14 -0.85 24.20
C ILE A 239 9.24 -1.56 25.20
N LYS A 240 9.76 -2.56 25.85
CA LYS A 240 9.02 -3.36 26.82
C LYS A 240 9.87 -3.69 28.03
N ASP A 241 9.24 -4.04 29.13
CA ASP A 241 9.93 -4.61 30.27
C ASP A 241 10.52 -6.00 29.92
N ARG A 242 11.68 -6.34 30.45
CA ARG A 242 12.36 -7.63 30.21
C ARG A 242 11.59 -8.80 30.75
N HIS A 243 10.85 -8.61 31.85
CA HIS A 243 10.12 -9.65 32.55
C HIS A 243 8.68 -9.80 32.08
N HIS A 244 8.15 -8.80 31.35
CA HIS A 244 6.79 -8.84 30.84
C HIS A 244 6.78 -9.05 29.31
N ALA A 245 6.10 -10.12 28.89
CA ALA A 245 5.87 -10.35 27.48
C ALA A 245 4.75 -9.43 26.98
N VAL A 246 5.03 -8.65 25.93
CA VAL A 246 3.97 -7.89 25.26
C VAL A 246 2.95 -8.86 24.69
N HIS A 247 1.72 -8.74 25.14
CA HIS A 247 0.62 -9.54 24.61
C HIS A 247 0.15 -8.93 23.28
N ILE A 248 0.40 -9.67 22.20
CA ILE A 248 -0.03 -9.26 20.84
C ILE A 248 -1.13 -10.20 20.40
N SER A 249 -2.35 -9.67 20.27
CA SER A 249 -3.46 -10.43 19.72
C SER A 249 -3.63 -10.19 18.24
N LYS A 250 -4.17 -11.21 17.55
CA LYS A 250 -4.42 -11.19 16.10
C LYS A 250 -5.92 -11.15 15.91
N HIS A 251 -6.40 -10.17 15.17
CA HIS A 251 -7.77 -10.18 14.69
C HIS A 251 -7.76 -10.40 13.18
N TRP A 252 -8.18 -11.59 12.76
CA TRP A 252 -8.37 -11.93 11.37
C TRP A 252 -9.77 -11.50 10.92
N ARG A 253 -9.84 -10.77 9.82
CA ARG A 253 -11.10 -10.38 9.16
C ARG A 253 -11.25 -11.04 7.80
N LEU A 254 -11.05 -12.35 7.72
CA LEU A 254 -11.11 -13.10 6.46
C LEU A 254 -12.49 -13.11 5.80
N PHE A 255 -13.56 -12.97 6.60
CA PHE A 255 -14.95 -13.01 6.11
C PHE A 255 -15.56 -11.64 5.86
N SER A 256 -14.77 -10.58 5.87
CA SER A 256 -15.22 -9.23 5.56
C SER A 256 -14.86 -8.87 4.12
N LEU A 257 -15.87 -8.57 3.30
CA LEU A 257 -15.68 -8.10 1.92
C LEU A 257 -14.72 -6.90 1.87
N HIS A 258 -14.82 -6.03 2.86
CA HIS A 258 -13.96 -4.87 3.04
C HIS A 258 -12.48 -5.26 3.20
N SER A 259 -12.18 -6.25 4.03
CA SER A 259 -10.80 -6.68 4.28
C SER A 259 -10.12 -7.20 3.01
N TRP A 260 -10.89 -7.84 2.13
CA TRP A 260 -10.41 -8.29 0.82
C TRP A 260 -10.18 -7.13 -0.15
N LEU A 261 -11.10 -6.15 -0.17
CA LEU A 261 -10.96 -4.98 -1.05
C LEU A 261 -9.80 -4.07 -0.67
N THR A 262 -9.50 -3.96 0.64
CA THR A 262 -8.43 -3.10 1.15
C THR A 262 -7.12 -3.85 1.37
N LEU A 263 -7.11 -5.18 1.18
CA LEU A 263 -5.99 -6.07 1.52
C LEU A 263 -5.55 -5.95 3.00
N GLN A 264 -6.41 -5.41 3.86
CA GLN A 264 -6.20 -5.29 5.30
C GLN A 264 -6.82 -6.48 6.03
N LEU A 265 -6.29 -7.66 5.75
CA LEU A 265 -6.81 -8.91 6.31
C LEU A 265 -6.46 -9.09 7.79
N ARG A 266 -5.58 -8.26 8.34
CA ARG A 266 -4.99 -8.48 9.65
C ARG A 266 -4.64 -7.17 10.36
N TYR A 267 -5.05 -7.08 11.62
CA TYR A 267 -4.65 -6.04 12.55
C TYR A 267 -3.77 -6.63 13.65
N LEU A 268 -2.75 -5.87 14.07
CA LEU A 268 -1.95 -6.13 15.26
C LEU A 268 -2.53 -5.31 16.39
N VAL A 269 -2.96 -6.00 17.45
CA VAL A 269 -3.43 -5.35 18.66
C VAL A 269 -2.41 -5.58 19.76
N PHE A 270 -1.82 -4.50 20.24
CA PHE A 270 -0.91 -4.49 21.37
C PHE A 270 -1.68 -4.24 22.63
N HIS A 271 -1.45 -5.08 23.64
CA HIS A 271 -2.10 -5.00 24.93
C HIS A 271 -1.06 -4.82 26.04
N GLY A 272 -1.41 -4.03 27.03
CA GLY A 272 -0.63 -3.88 28.26
C GLY A 272 0.45 -2.80 28.19
N GLU A 273 1.30 -2.80 29.18
CA GLU A 273 2.33 -1.79 29.39
C GLU A 273 3.49 -1.97 28.41
N CYS A 274 3.51 -1.17 27.38
CA CYS A 274 4.64 -1.07 26.45
C CYS A 274 4.67 0.29 25.79
N GLN A 275 5.81 0.63 25.19
CA GLN A 275 5.93 1.81 24.35
C GLN A 275 6.13 1.34 22.91
N LEU A 276 5.33 1.88 22.01
CA LEU A 276 5.40 1.59 20.58
C LEU A 276 6.08 2.75 19.86
N ILE A 277 7.07 2.42 19.04
CA ILE A 277 7.72 3.38 18.16
C ILE A 277 7.03 3.29 16.81
N ILE A 278 6.37 4.38 16.44
CA ILE A 278 5.57 4.46 15.20
C ILE A 278 6.23 5.48 14.28
N LYS A 279 6.18 5.21 12.98
CA LYS A 279 6.68 6.10 11.94
C LYS A 279 5.55 6.64 11.08
N GLY A 280 5.72 7.88 10.61
CA GLY A 280 4.86 8.51 9.63
C GLY A 280 5.67 9.36 8.66
N SER A 281 5.19 9.52 7.44
CA SER A 281 5.80 10.40 6.45
C SER A 281 5.09 11.75 6.49
N GLY A 282 5.84 12.82 6.82
CA GLY A 282 5.28 14.17 6.96
C GLY A 282 4.61 14.45 8.31
N GLY A 283 4.95 13.65 9.31
CA GLY A 283 4.48 13.84 10.69
C GLY A 283 3.48 12.79 11.17
N VAL A 284 3.40 12.67 12.49
CA VAL A 284 2.38 11.84 13.16
C VAL A 284 1.57 12.74 14.09
N VAL A 285 0.27 12.71 13.93
CA VAL A 285 -0.68 13.47 14.73
C VAL A 285 -1.62 12.51 15.45
N VAL A 286 -1.86 12.76 16.73
CA VAL A 286 -2.88 12.05 17.49
C VAL A 286 -4.14 12.89 17.55
N GLU A 287 -5.27 12.29 17.13
CA GLU A 287 -6.56 12.96 17.09
C GLU A 287 -7.59 12.24 17.95
N SER A 288 -8.44 13.00 18.60
CA SER A 288 -9.59 12.46 19.34
C SER A 288 -10.75 12.12 18.39
N ALA A 289 -11.40 10.98 18.64
CA ALA A 289 -12.56 10.51 17.86
C ALA A 289 -13.94 10.90 18.46
N GLN A 290 -13.99 11.82 19.45
CA GLN A 290 -15.24 12.21 20.14
C GLN A 290 -16.37 12.65 19.18
N HIS A 291 -16.03 13.34 18.07
CA HIS A 291 -17.01 13.84 17.11
C HIS A 291 -17.04 13.04 15.80
N SER A 292 -16.63 11.78 15.80
CA SER A 292 -16.44 10.97 14.59
C SER A 292 -15.41 11.56 13.63
N ARG A 293 -14.32 10.88 13.41
CA ARG A 293 -13.25 11.31 12.51
C ARG A 293 -13.21 10.45 11.26
N LEU A 294 -13.04 11.11 10.12
CA LEU A 294 -12.75 10.49 8.84
C LEU A 294 -11.27 10.74 8.52
N ILE A 295 -10.52 9.68 8.35
CA ILE A 295 -9.08 9.74 8.05
C ILE A 295 -8.86 8.94 6.77
N GLN A 296 -8.04 9.45 5.87
CA GLN A 296 -7.64 8.69 4.69
C GLN A 296 -7.01 7.36 5.11
N GLN A 297 -7.41 6.29 4.45
CA GLN A 297 -6.99 4.93 4.78
C GLN A 297 -5.45 4.78 4.83
N ASN A 298 -4.73 5.48 3.94
CA ASN A 298 -3.28 5.45 3.88
C ASN A 298 -2.61 6.29 4.99
N ALA A 299 -3.32 7.27 5.54
CA ALA A 299 -2.83 8.14 6.60
C ALA A 299 -3.05 7.55 8.00
N THR A 300 -3.96 6.61 8.16
CA THR A 300 -4.20 5.94 9.44
C THR A 300 -3.03 5.01 9.78
N LEU A 301 -2.33 5.26 10.89
CA LEU A 301 -1.26 4.42 11.41
C LEU A 301 -1.74 3.44 12.47
N GLY A 302 -2.71 3.87 13.29
CA GLY A 302 -3.29 3.06 14.35
C GLY A 302 -4.50 3.74 14.98
N PHE A 303 -5.16 3.05 15.90
CA PHE A 303 -6.29 3.58 16.66
C PHE A 303 -6.53 2.76 17.95
N SER A 304 -7.15 3.36 18.94
CA SER A 304 -7.51 2.68 20.17
C SER A 304 -8.54 1.58 19.92
N SER A 305 -8.37 0.42 20.53
CA SER A 305 -9.17 -0.77 20.24
C SER A 305 -10.65 -0.67 20.65
N ASN A 306 -11.00 0.28 21.53
CA ASN A 306 -12.36 0.58 21.95
C ASN A 306 -13.15 1.43 20.96
N LEU A 307 -12.49 2.07 20.00
CA LEU A 307 -13.17 2.87 18.98
C LEU A 307 -13.98 1.97 18.04
N ALA A 308 -15.18 2.43 17.70
CA ALA A 308 -15.96 1.83 16.63
C ALA A 308 -15.37 2.21 15.28
N TYR A 309 -14.85 1.23 14.57
CA TYR A 309 -14.21 1.37 13.27
C TYR A 309 -15.19 1.01 12.15
N SER A 310 -15.30 1.86 11.15
CA SER A 310 -16.05 1.59 9.93
C SER A 310 -15.38 2.25 8.73
N ASN A 311 -15.83 1.88 7.54
CA ASN A 311 -15.32 2.46 6.31
C ASN A 311 -16.34 3.36 5.67
N TYR A 312 -15.88 4.47 5.18
CA TYR A 312 -16.68 5.45 4.47
C TYR A 312 -16.15 5.63 3.06
N ARG A 313 -17.02 5.61 2.07
CA ARG A 313 -16.63 5.81 0.68
C ARG A 313 -15.96 7.17 0.50
N CYS A 314 -14.90 7.23 -0.28
CA CYS A 314 -14.27 8.49 -0.69
C CYS A 314 -15.31 9.42 -1.35
N GLU A 315 -15.20 10.71 -1.11
CA GLU A 315 -16.25 11.70 -1.44
C GLU A 315 -16.43 11.85 -2.94
N THR A 316 -15.35 11.85 -3.72
CA THR A 316 -15.41 12.08 -5.16
C THR A 316 -14.89 10.91 -5.97
N PHE A 317 -15.66 10.51 -6.99
CA PHE A 317 -15.24 9.48 -7.93
C PHE A 317 -13.98 9.87 -8.70
N VAL A 318 -13.83 11.15 -9.05
CA VAL A 318 -12.71 11.63 -9.87
C VAL A 318 -11.37 11.47 -9.14
N SER A 319 -11.29 11.81 -7.85
CA SER A 319 -10.08 11.61 -7.03
C SER A 319 -9.71 10.14 -6.93
N TYR A 320 -10.68 9.26 -6.70
CA TYR A 320 -10.48 7.82 -6.71
C TYR A 320 -10.03 7.30 -8.09
N TYR A 321 -10.69 7.72 -9.16
CA TYR A 321 -10.38 7.29 -10.52
C TYR A 321 -8.96 7.65 -10.93
N LEU A 322 -8.52 8.86 -10.58
CA LEU A 322 -7.16 9.37 -10.82
C LEU A 322 -6.11 8.79 -9.86
N GLY A 323 -6.51 7.97 -8.88
CA GLY A 323 -5.60 7.38 -7.90
C GLY A 323 -5.05 8.37 -6.87
N LYS A 324 -5.66 9.56 -6.73
CA LYS A 324 -5.31 10.56 -5.72
C LYS A 324 -5.82 10.16 -4.34
N ASP A 325 -6.99 9.54 -4.27
CA ASP A 325 -7.62 9.06 -3.05
C ASP A 325 -7.85 7.55 -3.10
N ALA A 326 -7.81 6.91 -1.93
CA ALA A 326 -8.25 5.53 -1.78
C ALA A 326 -9.78 5.43 -1.93
N LEU A 327 -10.30 4.24 -2.27
CA LEU A 327 -11.75 4.01 -2.39
C LEU A 327 -12.50 4.27 -1.10
N PHE A 328 -11.84 4.03 0.05
CA PHE A 328 -12.40 4.18 1.39
C PHE A 328 -11.56 5.09 2.27
N ASN A 329 -12.25 5.82 3.15
CA ASN A 329 -11.70 6.49 4.31
C ASN A 329 -12.03 5.67 5.56
N ASP A 330 -11.13 5.66 6.51
CA ASP A 330 -11.33 5.05 7.83
C ASP A 330 -12.17 6.00 8.69
N ARG A 331 -13.29 5.52 9.21
CA ARG A 331 -14.18 6.26 10.10
C ARG A 331 -14.09 5.71 11.51
N PHE A 332 -13.78 6.57 12.45
CA PHE A 332 -13.68 6.26 13.87
C PHE A 332 -14.74 6.97 14.67
N GLN A 333 -15.35 6.26 15.62
CA GLN A 333 -16.34 6.82 16.53
C GLN A 333 -16.13 6.24 17.94
N GLY A 334 -16.17 7.10 18.94
CA GLY A 334 -16.07 6.71 20.36
C GLY A 334 -15.98 7.92 21.26
N GLU A 335 -16.38 7.78 22.52
CA GLU A 335 -16.34 8.86 23.51
C GLU A 335 -14.92 9.05 24.06
N THR A 336 -14.12 7.97 24.08
CA THR A 336 -12.74 7.95 24.60
C THR A 336 -11.86 7.20 23.61
N GLY A 337 -10.93 7.88 23.00
CA GLY A 337 -9.98 7.26 22.07
C GLY A 337 -8.75 8.11 21.90
#